data_a243c6628f518b1e2e3331e97abc4f5b
#
_entry.id   a243c6628f518b1e2e3331e97abc4f5b
#
_cell.length_a   1.000
_cell.length_b   1.000
_cell.length_c   1.000
_cell.angle_alpha   90.00
_cell.angle_beta   90.00
_cell.angle_gamma   90.00
#
_symmetry.space_group_name_H-M   'P 1'
#
loop_
_entity.id
_entity.type
_entity.pdbx_description
1 polymer ?
#
loop_
_entity_poly.entity_id
_entity_poly.type
_entity_poly.pdbx_seq_one_letter_code
_entity_poly.pdbx_strand_id
1 'polypeptide(L)'
;MYFLETLRKYPPVSVLTRVCLKKYKIPESDVVIEKGTPLIITVLGLHMDPNYYPNPEKFDPERFTEEEKRKRHHYAYIPFGGGLHQCMGECHTHKKKFISILMIWIKKNFFFLYVTGQRYGLMQIKIGLANLLVNYKFDISFKTPQRAKICRKNVLYTVRNGIPLKISKLED
;
A
#
# COMPACT_ATOMS: atom_id res chain seq x y z
N MET A 1 7.50 0.59 -10.77
CA MET A 1 7.21 -0.83 -10.57
C MET A 1 7.56 -1.31 -9.16
N TYR A 2 8.79 -1.15 -8.65
CA TYR A 2 9.23 -1.57 -7.29
C TYR A 2 8.29 -1.13 -6.17
N PHE A 3 7.86 0.13 -6.19
CA PHE A 3 6.96 0.66 -5.19
C PHE A 3 5.57 -0.02 -5.20
N LEU A 4 5.03 -0.32 -6.38
CA LEU A 4 3.74 -1.01 -6.52
C LEU A 4 3.83 -2.44 -6.00
N GLU A 5 4.93 -3.13 -6.28
CA GLU A 5 5.17 -4.47 -5.77
C GLU A 5 5.36 -4.48 -4.23
N THR A 6 6.00 -3.45 -3.68
CA THR A 6 6.08 -3.27 -2.23
C THR A 6 4.70 -3.12 -1.61
N LEU A 7 3.81 -2.31 -2.19
CA LEU A 7 2.44 -2.15 -1.72
C LEU A 7 1.59 -3.41 -1.90
N ARG A 8 1.89 -4.24 -2.89
CA ARG A 8 1.24 -5.55 -3.03
C ARG A 8 1.58 -6.46 -1.86
N LYS A 9 2.87 -6.65 -1.58
CA LYS A 9 3.33 -7.53 -0.51
C LYS A 9 3.08 -6.97 0.89
N TYR A 10 3.12 -5.66 1.04
CA TYR A 10 3.01 -4.95 2.31
C TYR A 10 2.02 -3.79 2.20
N PRO A 11 0.72 -4.08 1.97
CA PRO A 11 -0.29 -3.04 1.88
C PRO A 11 -0.43 -2.33 3.23
N PRO A 12 -0.64 -1.00 3.26
CA PRO A 12 -0.80 -0.25 4.51
C PRO A 12 -1.92 -0.80 5.39
N VAL A 13 -2.99 -1.28 4.76
CA VAL A 13 -4.14 -1.91 5.42
C VAL A 13 -4.36 -3.28 4.81
N SER A 14 -4.37 -4.30 5.65
CA SER A 14 -4.56 -5.69 5.20
C SER A 14 -6.01 -6.06 4.96
N VAL A 15 -6.95 -5.30 5.53
CA VAL A 15 -8.39 -5.59 5.50
C VAL A 15 -9.17 -4.30 5.33
N LEU A 16 -10.15 -4.29 4.44
CA LEU A 16 -11.14 -3.23 4.28
C LEU A 16 -12.49 -3.69 4.78
N THR A 17 -13.20 -2.84 5.50
CA THR A 17 -14.57 -3.08 5.94
C THR A 17 -15.56 -2.24 5.15
N ARG A 18 -16.71 -2.80 4.83
CA ARG A 18 -17.83 -2.13 4.15
C ARG A 18 -19.14 -2.58 4.78
N VAL A 19 -20.19 -1.85 4.49
CA VAL A 19 -21.56 -2.25 4.86
C VAL A 19 -22.40 -2.24 3.59
N CYS A 20 -23.17 -3.28 3.39
CA CYS A 20 -24.09 -3.38 2.27
C CYS A 20 -25.23 -2.37 2.45
N LEU A 21 -25.29 -1.36 1.58
CA LEU A 21 -26.30 -0.29 1.68
C LEU A 21 -27.65 -0.66 1.02
N LYS A 22 -27.66 -1.67 0.15
CA LYS A 22 -28.78 -2.07 -0.67
C LYS A 22 -28.73 -3.58 -0.87
N LYS A 23 -29.82 -4.28 -0.77
CA LYS A 23 -29.87 -5.71 -1.11
C LYS A 23 -29.21 -5.97 -2.46
N TYR A 24 -28.26 -6.89 -2.51
CA TYR A 24 -27.45 -7.17 -3.68
C TYR A 24 -27.32 -8.68 -3.91
N LYS A 25 -27.74 -9.15 -5.08
CA LYS A 25 -27.47 -10.52 -5.51
C LYS A 25 -26.13 -10.56 -6.22
N ILE A 26 -25.23 -11.44 -5.78
CA ILE A 26 -23.93 -11.63 -6.45
C ILE A 26 -24.19 -12.24 -7.82
N PRO A 27 -23.69 -11.63 -8.93
CA PRO A 27 -23.81 -12.21 -10.26
C PRO A 27 -23.28 -13.64 -10.31
N GLU A 28 -23.89 -14.47 -11.12
CA GLU A 28 -23.51 -15.88 -11.34
C GLU A 28 -23.50 -16.75 -10.05
N SER A 29 -24.20 -16.32 -9.01
CA SER A 29 -24.35 -17.09 -7.77
C SER A 29 -25.78 -16.94 -7.18
N ASP A 30 -26.12 -17.83 -6.25
CA ASP A 30 -27.38 -17.73 -5.50
C ASP A 30 -27.24 -16.94 -4.21
N VAL A 31 -26.06 -16.37 -3.98
CA VAL A 31 -25.79 -15.60 -2.77
C VAL A 31 -26.41 -14.21 -2.87
N VAL A 32 -27.19 -13.86 -1.86
CA VAL A 32 -27.82 -12.55 -1.69
C VAL A 32 -27.25 -11.91 -0.44
N ILE A 33 -26.74 -10.69 -0.59
CA ILE A 33 -26.24 -9.88 0.53
C ILE A 33 -27.35 -8.90 0.91
N GLU A 34 -27.86 -9.03 2.12
CA GLU A 34 -28.92 -8.16 2.64
C GLU A 34 -28.37 -6.77 3.02
N LYS A 35 -29.24 -5.74 2.97
CA LYS A 35 -28.92 -4.41 3.45
C LYS A 35 -28.49 -4.46 4.92
N GLY A 36 -27.40 -3.75 5.26
CA GLY A 36 -26.85 -3.72 6.61
C GLY A 36 -25.80 -4.79 6.88
N THR A 37 -25.62 -5.78 5.99
CA THR A 37 -24.61 -6.83 6.16
C THR A 37 -23.21 -6.23 6.15
N PRO A 38 -22.38 -6.47 7.19
CA PRO A 38 -20.98 -6.07 7.20
C PRO A 38 -20.18 -6.96 6.24
N LEU A 39 -19.30 -6.33 5.46
CA LEU A 39 -18.44 -6.99 4.48
C LEU A 39 -17.00 -6.77 4.85
N ILE A 40 -16.20 -7.83 4.78
CA ILE A 40 -14.76 -7.81 5.00
C ILE A 40 -14.07 -8.17 3.69
N ILE A 41 -13.21 -7.29 3.20
CA ILE A 41 -12.40 -7.49 2.00
C ILE A 41 -10.95 -7.65 2.43
N THR A 42 -10.39 -8.84 2.23
CA THR A 42 -9.00 -9.14 2.59
C THR A 42 -8.05 -8.64 1.49
N VAL A 43 -7.53 -7.43 1.61
CA VAL A 43 -6.60 -6.82 0.65
C VAL A 43 -5.36 -7.70 0.50
N LEU A 44 -4.77 -8.11 1.62
CA LEU A 44 -3.58 -8.96 1.61
C LEU A 44 -3.89 -10.33 0.98
N GLY A 45 -5.07 -10.91 1.25
CA GLY A 45 -5.49 -12.16 0.63
C GLY A 45 -5.55 -12.06 -0.90
N LEU A 46 -6.19 -11.01 -1.43
CA LEU A 46 -6.22 -10.75 -2.87
C LEU A 46 -4.82 -10.54 -3.47
N HIS A 47 -3.98 -9.80 -2.78
CA HIS A 47 -2.62 -9.50 -3.24
C HIS A 47 -1.66 -10.71 -3.19
N MET A 48 -2.01 -11.74 -2.42
CA MET A 48 -1.24 -12.97 -2.29
C MET A 48 -1.91 -14.18 -2.96
N ASP A 49 -3.01 -13.96 -3.68
CA ASP A 49 -3.72 -15.01 -4.39
C ASP A 49 -2.90 -15.45 -5.63
N PRO A 50 -2.52 -16.73 -5.73
CA PRO A 50 -1.74 -17.26 -6.86
C PRO A 50 -2.47 -17.17 -8.21
N ASN A 51 -3.81 -17.10 -8.23
CA ASN A 51 -4.59 -16.94 -9.45
C ASN A 51 -4.36 -15.56 -10.10
N TYR A 52 -4.13 -14.52 -9.29
CA TYR A 52 -3.82 -13.17 -9.78
C TYR A 52 -2.32 -12.88 -9.80
N TYR A 53 -1.55 -13.52 -8.92
CA TYR A 53 -0.12 -13.30 -8.74
C TYR A 53 0.63 -14.64 -8.62
N PRO A 54 1.00 -15.30 -9.72
CA PRO A 54 1.77 -16.53 -9.70
C PRO A 54 3.03 -16.38 -8.83
N ASN A 55 3.33 -17.36 -7.96
CA ASN A 55 4.42 -17.28 -6.98
C ASN A 55 4.36 -15.99 -6.13
N PRO A 56 3.28 -15.74 -5.37
CA PRO A 56 3.00 -14.44 -4.75
C PRO A 56 4.05 -14.02 -3.72
N GLU A 57 4.79 -14.96 -3.14
CA GLU A 57 5.88 -14.69 -2.21
C GLU A 57 7.12 -14.09 -2.88
N LYS A 58 7.33 -14.33 -4.18
CA LYS A 58 8.42 -13.72 -4.93
C LYS A 58 8.18 -12.22 -5.08
N PHE A 59 9.18 -11.41 -4.74
CA PHE A 59 9.17 -9.98 -5.04
C PHE A 59 9.54 -9.77 -6.50
N ASP A 60 8.59 -9.35 -7.31
CA ASP A 60 8.73 -9.26 -8.75
C ASP A 60 8.07 -7.98 -9.30
N PRO A 61 8.83 -6.89 -9.46
CA PRO A 61 8.32 -5.62 -9.95
C PRO A 61 7.76 -5.67 -11.37
N GLU A 62 8.20 -6.63 -12.19
CA GLU A 62 7.77 -6.77 -13.58
C GLU A 62 6.28 -7.11 -13.71
N ARG A 63 5.66 -7.62 -12.64
CA ARG A 63 4.20 -7.78 -12.54
C ARG A 63 3.41 -6.49 -12.75
N PHE A 64 4.08 -5.33 -12.66
CA PHE A 64 3.48 -4.00 -12.79
C PHE A 64 3.86 -3.28 -14.09
N THR A 65 4.34 -4.02 -15.10
CA THR A 65 4.38 -3.53 -16.47
C THR A 65 2.96 -3.28 -16.99
N GLU A 66 2.80 -2.41 -17.97
CA GLU A 66 1.48 -2.09 -18.53
C GLU A 66 0.79 -3.32 -19.13
N GLU A 67 1.56 -4.24 -19.70
CA GLU A 67 1.06 -5.50 -20.26
C GLU A 67 0.51 -6.41 -19.16
N GLU A 68 1.28 -6.64 -18.09
CA GLU A 68 0.87 -7.51 -16.99
C GLU A 68 -0.31 -6.94 -16.20
N LYS A 69 -0.41 -5.62 -16.06
CA LYS A 69 -1.57 -4.97 -15.43
C LYS A 69 -2.85 -5.21 -16.21
N ARG A 70 -2.81 -5.18 -17.55
CA ARG A 70 -3.98 -5.38 -18.42
C ARG A 70 -4.54 -6.81 -18.34
N LYS A 71 -3.69 -7.80 -18.04
CA LYS A 71 -4.09 -9.21 -17.91
C LYS A 71 -4.87 -9.48 -16.62
N ARG A 72 -4.69 -8.64 -15.59
CA ARG A 72 -5.32 -8.84 -14.28
C ARG A 72 -6.62 -8.06 -14.15
N HIS A 73 -7.55 -8.64 -13.40
CA HIS A 73 -8.76 -7.92 -13.03
C HIS A 73 -8.42 -6.65 -12.24
N HIS A 74 -9.09 -5.54 -12.55
CA HIS A 74 -8.82 -4.23 -11.95
C HIS A 74 -8.81 -4.25 -10.41
N TYR A 75 -9.73 -4.97 -9.79
CA TYR A 75 -9.83 -5.06 -8.33
C TYR A 75 -8.89 -6.08 -7.68
N ALA A 76 -8.04 -6.77 -8.44
CA ALA A 76 -7.01 -7.62 -7.86
C ALA A 76 -5.88 -6.83 -7.18
N TYR A 77 -5.78 -5.51 -7.42
CA TYR A 77 -4.79 -4.62 -6.81
C TYR A 77 -5.47 -3.39 -6.20
N ILE A 78 -5.72 -3.45 -4.89
CA ILE A 78 -6.47 -2.42 -4.16
C ILE A 78 -5.77 -1.96 -2.86
N PRO A 79 -4.49 -1.55 -2.88
CA PRO A 79 -3.76 -1.18 -1.66
C PRO A 79 -4.34 0.05 -0.95
N PHE A 80 -5.14 0.85 -1.63
CA PHE A 80 -5.82 2.05 -1.13
C PHE A 80 -7.35 1.95 -1.19
N GLY A 81 -7.87 0.74 -1.39
CA GLY A 81 -9.30 0.51 -1.61
C GLY A 81 -9.71 0.78 -3.05
N GLY A 82 -11.01 0.79 -3.29
CA GLY A 82 -11.60 1.03 -4.61
C GLY A 82 -13.06 1.46 -4.50
N GLY A 83 -13.64 1.97 -5.61
CA GLY A 83 -15.01 2.45 -5.70
C GLY A 83 -15.20 3.84 -5.06
N LEU A 84 -16.44 4.15 -4.67
CA LEU A 84 -16.85 5.45 -4.12
C LEU A 84 -16.14 5.81 -2.79
N HIS A 85 -15.67 4.84 -2.05
CA HIS A 85 -14.93 5.00 -0.79
C HIS A 85 -13.44 4.68 -0.96
N GLN A 86 -12.89 4.96 -2.12
CA GLN A 86 -11.44 4.99 -2.32
C GLN A 86 -10.80 6.05 -1.43
N CYS A 87 -9.53 5.91 -1.10
CA CYS A 87 -8.80 6.85 -0.25
C CYS A 87 -9.07 8.31 -0.65
N MET A 88 -9.66 9.09 0.25
CA MET A 88 -10.16 10.45 -0.02
C MET A 88 -9.09 11.48 -0.45
N GLY A 89 -7.82 11.14 -0.38
CA GLY A 89 -6.75 12.01 -0.83
C GLY A 89 -6.67 12.20 -2.35
N GLU A 90 -7.52 11.57 -3.11
CA GLU A 90 -7.59 11.79 -4.55
C GLU A 90 -8.30 13.11 -4.91
N CYS A 91 -9.17 13.62 -4.04
CA CYS A 91 -10.08 14.74 -4.37
C CYS A 91 -9.67 16.15 -3.90
N HIS A 92 -8.62 16.36 -3.09
CA HIS A 92 -8.44 17.65 -2.39
C HIS A 92 -7.11 18.37 -2.59
N THR A 93 -6.50 18.32 -3.77
CA THR A 93 -5.27 19.08 -4.06
C THR A 93 -5.50 20.42 -4.76
N HIS A 94 -6.35 21.28 -4.23
CA HIS A 94 -6.46 22.66 -4.74
C HIS A 94 -5.94 23.77 -3.81
N LYS A 95 -5.22 23.47 -2.72
CA LYS A 95 -4.67 24.54 -1.86
C LYS A 95 -3.17 24.40 -1.62
N LYS A 96 -2.39 25.10 -2.45
CA LYS A 96 -0.91 25.18 -2.41
C LYS A 96 -0.28 25.61 -1.06
N LYS A 97 -1.04 26.09 -0.10
CA LYS A 97 -0.52 26.56 1.21
C LYS A 97 -0.29 25.45 2.24
N PHE A 98 -0.78 24.23 2.01
CA PHE A 98 -0.67 23.13 2.97
C PHE A 98 0.67 22.39 2.89
N ILE A 99 1.40 22.53 1.79
CA ILE A 99 2.63 21.78 1.49
C ILE A 99 3.78 22.17 2.42
N SER A 100 3.92 23.45 2.79
CA SER A 100 5.05 23.94 3.59
C SER A 100 4.99 23.49 5.07
N ILE A 101 3.81 23.43 5.65
CA ILE A 101 3.61 23.00 7.05
C ILE A 101 3.80 21.50 7.20
N LEU A 102 3.45 20.75 6.17
CA LEU A 102 3.50 19.30 6.14
C LEU A 102 4.93 18.74 6.06
N MET A 103 5.85 19.43 5.36
CA MET A 103 7.28 19.04 5.27
C MET A 103 7.99 19.08 6.63
N ILE A 104 7.58 19.97 7.53
CA ILE A 104 8.14 20.09 8.88
C ILE A 104 7.64 18.96 9.80
N TRP A 105 6.46 18.43 9.53
CA TRP A 105 5.78 17.41 10.36
C TRP A 105 6.14 15.97 10.01
N ILE A 106 6.64 15.71 8.79
CA ILE A 106 7.05 14.36 8.29
C ILE A 106 8.16 13.73 9.15
N LYS A 107 8.97 14.54 9.85
CA LYS A 107 10.01 14.04 10.78
C LYS A 107 9.45 13.24 11.97
N LYS A 108 8.15 13.28 12.26
CA LYS A 108 7.58 12.65 13.46
C LYS A 108 6.53 11.56 13.26
N ASN A 109 5.82 11.45 12.14
CA ASN A 109 4.69 10.50 12.08
C ASN A 109 4.41 9.92 10.68
N PHE A 110 4.78 8.67 10.48
CA PHE A 110 4.38 7.80 9.37
C PHE A 110 2.83 7.63 9.26
N PHE A 111 2.10 7.97 10.32
CA PHE A 111 0.64 7.95 10.40
C PHE A 111 -0.05 8.92 9.41
N PHE A 112 0.64 9.98 9.02
CA PHE A 112 0.10 11.01 8.15
C PHE A 112 -0.08 10.56 6.68
N LEU A 113 0.64 9.53 6.26
CA LEU A 113 0.53 8.97 4.90
C LEU A 113 -0.88 8.45 4.58
N TYR A 114 -1.61 8.01 5.60
CA TYR A 114 -2.95 7.46 5.47
C TYR A 114 -4.03 8.55 5.30
N VAL A 115 -3.77 9.74 5.83
CA VAL A 115 -4.72 10.86 5.82
C VAL A 115 -4.57 11.75 4.59
N THR A 116 -3.38 11.78 3.97
CA THR A 116 -3.07 12.70 2.85
C THR A 116 -3.44 12.20 1.46
N GLY A 117 -3.90 10.95 1.37
CA GLY A 117 -4.39 10.34 0.15
C GLY A 117 -3.35 9.75 -0.80
N GLN A 118 -3.85 8.89 -1.67
CA GLN A 118 -3.04 8.04 -2.54
C GLN A 118 -2.02 8.82 -3.37
N ARG A 119 -2.45 9.81 -4.14
CA ARG A 119 -1.58 10.55 -5.07
C ARG A 119 -0.49 11.33 -4.34
N TYR A 120 -0.88 12.02 -3.29
CA TYR A 120 0.06 12.84 -2.52
C TYR A 120 1.01 11.97 -1.70
N GLY A 121 0.52 10.92 -1.05
CA GLY A 121 1.35 9.96 -0.34
C GLY A 121 2.35 9.25 -1.25
N LEU A 122 1.93 8.83 -2.44
CA LEU A 122 2.82 8.24 -3.45
C LEU A 122 3.89 9.23 -3.93
N MET A 123 3.52 10.49 -4.14
CA MET A 123 4.46 11.53 -4.53
C MET A 123 5.52 11.79 -3.45
N GLN A 124 5.11 11.92 -2.20
CA GLN A 124 6.03 12.11 -1.07
C GLN A 124 7.02 10.96 -0.91
N ILE A 125 6.54 9.72 -0.98
CA ILE A 125 7.43 8.55 -0.87
C ILE A 125 8.42 8.52 -2.03
N LYS A 126 7.98 8.78 -3.27
CA LYS A 126 8.86 8.81 -4.43
C LYS A 126 9.94 9.88 -4.31
N ILE A 127 9.57 11.10 -3.92
CA ILE A 127 10.52 12.19 -3.72
C ILE A 127 11.50 11.87 -2.58
N GLY A 128 10.98 11.36 -1.45
CA GLY A 128 11.79 10.98 -0.31
C GLY A 128 12.79 9.88 -0.64
N LEU A 129 12.33 8.82 -1.33
CA LEU A 129 13.19 7.73 -1.78
C LEU A 129 14.22 8.19 -2.81
N ALA A 130 13.83 9.03 -3.78
CA ALA A 130 14.76 9.57 -4.77
C ALA A 130 15.89 10.35 -4.09
N ASN A 131 15.55 11.27 -3.18
CA ASN A 131 16.54 12.03 -2.43
C ASN A 131 17.47 11.16 -1.56
N LEU A 132 16.94 10.10 -0.97
CA LEU A 132 17.74 9.18 -0.19
C LEU A 132 18.68 8.34 -1.07
N LEU A 133 18.16 7.80 -2.18
CA LEU A 133 18.93 6.90 -3.06
C LEU A 133 19.99 7.62 -3.90
N VAL A 134 19.82 8.92 -4.17
CA VAL A 134 20.84 9.74 -4.83
C VAL A 134 22.05 9.97 -3.92
N ASN A 135 21.84 10.11 -2.61
CA ASN A 135 22.88 10.48 -1.67
C ASN A 135 23.43 9.30 -0.86
N TYR A 136 22.67 8.21 -0.73
CA TYR A 136 23.00 7.12 0.18
C TYR A 136 22.78 5.75 -0.45
N LYS A 137 23.70 4.84 -0.15
CA LYS A 137 23.59 3.41 -0.41
C LYS A 137 23.06 2.69 0.83
N PHE A 138 22.14 1.75 0.63
CA PHE A 138 21.56 0.94 1.69
C PHE A 138 21.96 -0.51 1.50
N ASP A 139 22.63 -1.07 2.49
CA ASP A 139 23.06 -2.47 2.49
C ASP A 139 22.41 -3.23 3.65
N ILE A 140 22.34 -4.55 3.52
CA ILE A 140 21.87 -5.44 4.57
C ILE A 140 22.88 -5.43 5.71
N SER A 141 22.38 -5.24 6.94
CA SER A 141 23.18 -5.34 8.17
C SER A 141 23.07 -6.77 8.75
N PHE A 142 24.02 -7.17 9.57
CA PHE A 142 23.95 -8.43 10.36
C PHE A 142 22.72 -8.48 11.29
N LYS A 143 22.14 -7.33 11.64
CA LYS A 143 20.89 -7.21 12.43
C LYS A 143 19.63 -7.25 11.57
N THR A 144 19.75 -7.25 10.25
CA THR A 144 18.59 -7.25 9.35
C THR A 144 17.95 -8.64 9.35
N PRO A 145 16.69 -8.79 9.74
CA PRO A 145 16.03 -10.08 9.74
C PRO A 145 15.76 -10.54 8.31
N GLN A 146 15.97 -11.82 8.01
CA GLN A 146 15.66 -12.42 6.69
C GLN A 146 14.17 -12.29 6.33
N ARG A 147 13.27 -12.32 7.33
CA ARG A 147 11.84 -12.08 7.17
C ARG A 147 11.38 -11.02 8.15
N ALA A 148 10.71 -10.00 7.64
CA ALA A 148 10.12 -8.95 8.45
C ALA A 148 8.98 -9.53 9.31
N LYS A 149 9.06 -9.38 10.64
CA LYS A 149 7.99 -9.77 11.57
C LYS A 149 6.96 -8.67 11.62
N ILE A 150 5.74 -8.98 11.19
CA ILE A 150 4.64 -8.01 11.16
C ILE A 150 4.00 -7.87 12.53
N CYS A 151 3.67 -6.64 12.89
CA CYS A 151 2.97 -6.34 14.14
C CYS A 151 1.48 -6.63 13.98
N ARG A 152 0.97 -7.66 14.67
CA ARG A 152 -0.45 -8.07 14.61
C ARG A 152 -1.39 -7.17 15.43
N LYS A 153 -0.83 -6.31 16.29
CA LYS A 153 -1.63 -5.43 17.18
C LYS A 153 -2.04 -4.12 16.52
N ASN A 154 -1.41 -3.75 15.41
CA ASN A 154 -1.67 -2.50 14.71
C ASN A 154 -2.68 -2.72 13.59
N VAL A 155 -3.60 -1.76 13.42
CA VAL A 155 -4.51 -1.71 12.26
C VAL A 155 -3.72 -1.54 10.96
N LEU A 156 -2.63 -0.76 11.02
CA LEU A 156 -1.69 -0.61 9.91
C LEU A 156 -0.71 -1.79 9.88
N TYR A 157 -0.42 -2.25 8.69
CA TYR A 157 0.54 -3.32 8.43
C TYR A 157 1.96 -2.79 8.64
N THR A 158 2.46 -2.91 9.85
CA THR A 158 3.76 -2.38 10.27
C THR A 158 4.73 -3.48 10.67
N VAL A 159 6.01 -3.27 10.44
CA VAL A 159 7.07 -4.19 10.86
C VAL A 159 7.37 -3.98 12.35
N ARG A 160 7.36 -5.08 13.11
CA ARG A 160 7.76 -5.05 14.52
C ARG A 160 9.26 -4.78 14.63
N ASN A 161 9.64 -3.79 15.45
CA ASN A 161 11.04 -3.40 15.72
C ASN A 161 11.80 -2.80 14.52
N GLY A 162 11.11 -2.45 13.41
CA GLY A 162 11.75 -1.87 12.23
C GLY A 162 12.61 -2.85 11.44
N ILE A 163 13.33 -2.34 10.46
CA ILE A 163 14.31 -3.08 9.65
C ILE A 163 15.62 -2.31 9.70
N PRO A 164 16.59 -2.74 10.53
CA PRO A 164 17.90 -2.11 10.59
C PRO A 164 18.66 -2.33 9.27
N LEU A 165 19.18 -1.27 8.68
CA LEU A 165 19.99 -1.28 7.47
C LEU A 165 21.31 -0.57 7.74
N LYS A 166 22.36 -0.95 7.01
CA LYS A 166 23.61 -0.20 6.94
C LYS A 166 23.46 0.89 5.89
N ILE A 167 23.76 2.14 6.26
CA ILE A 167 23.67 3.29 5.37
C ILE A 167 25.09 3.84 5.18
N SER A 168 25.51 4.01 3.92
CA SER A 168 26.74 4.68 3.55
C SER A 168 26.41 5.83 2.59
N LYS A 169 27.10 6.97 2.76
CA LYS A 169 27.00 8.09 1.84
C LYS A 169 27.70 7.70 0.53
N LEU A 170 27.07 8.01 -0.59
CA LEU A 170 27.75 7.93 -1.90
C LEU A 170 28.72 9.11 -1.96
N GLU A 171 29.98 8.83 -2.26
CA GLU A 171 30.96 9.85 -2.60
C GLU A 171 30.76 10.20 -4.07
N ASP A 172 30.83 11.50 -4.37
CA ASP A 172 30.74 12.05 -5.74
C ASP A 172 31.90 11.60 -6.61
#